data_dc41a4f7be01a69a29537dab151dc548
#
_entry.id   dc41a4f7be01a69a29537dab151dc548
#
_cell.length_a   1.000
_cell.length_b   1.000
_cell.length_c   1.000
_cell.angle_alpha   90.00
_cell.angle_beta   90.00
_cell.angle_gamma   90.00
#
_symmetry.space_group_name_H-M   'P 1'
#
loop_
_entity.id
_entity.type
_entity.pdbx_description
1 polymer ?
#
loop_
_entity_poly.entity_id
_entity_poly.type
_entity_poly.pdbx_seq_one_letter_code
_entity_poly.pdbx_strand_id
1 'polypeptide(L)'
;MTVTSNPIHNEPQPMGTGTDFKVIGLIGVAHFFSHFYIYLLPPLFPFLKTIFNVSYTELGFLLAVFSGVTGLTQIPFGFLVDKFGAKFILIAGLAVEGVAFTLMGFAPGYTTVLLLMAVAGAANGVYHPADYAILSASVSKDRMGRAFSLHTFAGYAGFAVAGPIIIFLNMYFGWRLGLAFCGMAGLGTALLLMIYSRHLRHNSKSVSTKTTSDSRDETRENHGVKLLFSFPILMCLGFFALLSLGSTGIASFLIVALGQKHGTNVEIATFILSTYLVASAVGVLIGGFIADRTQKHNLVAAICFLSTAIIIAFIGAFHINVILLFILMALMGLMHGAIMPSRDMIVRSVTPDGAFGKVFGFVTSGFSIGGIIAPPFFGWILDQSEPSYLFFGIAAIMLCSMTTVFTSPRHRAN
;
A
#
# COMPACT_ATOMS: atom_id res chain seq x y z
N MET A 1 -24.50 -46.98 -33.39
CA MET A 1 -23.52 -46.70 -32.35
C MET A 1 -22.76 -45.44 -32.75
N THR A 2 -23.22 -44.29 -32.29
CA THR A 2 -22.56 -42.99 -32.54
C THR A 2 -21.79 -42.63 -31.28
N VAL A 3 -20.47 -42.68 -31.36
CA VAL A 3 -19.56 -42.28 -30.31
C VAL A 3 -19.50 -40.75 -30.33
N THR A 4 -20.15 -40.11 -29.36
CA THR A 4 -20.02 -38.65 -29.11
C THR A 4 -18.71 -38.41 -28.41
N SER A 5 -17.73 -37.87 -29.15
CA SER A 5 -16.47 -37.35 -28.56
C SER A 5 -16.77 -36.14 -27.71
N ASN A 6 -16.60 -36.28 -26.39
CA ASN A 6 -16.56 -35.17 -25.47
C ASN A 6 -15.39 -34.22 -25.85
N PRO A 7 -15.60 -32.91 -25.98
CA PRO A 7 -14.49 -31.96 -26.13
C PRO A 7 -13.67 -31.94 -24.84
N ILE A 8 -12.44 -32.45 -24.94
CA ILE A 8 -11.45 -32.34 -23.88
C ILE A 8 -11.23 -30.82 -23.61
N HIS A 9 -11.74 -30.31 -22.51
CA HIS A 9 -11.34 -29.01 -21.98
C HIS A 9 -9.85 -29.13 -21.63
N ASN A 10 -9.00 -28.66 -22.53
CA ASN A 10 -7.58 -28.42 -22.21
C ASN A 10 -7.50 -27.32 -21.16
N GLU A 11 -7.63 -27.67 -19.88
CA GLU A 11 -7.14 -26.78 -18.81
C GLU A 11 -5.64 -26.56 -19.03
N PRO A 12 -5.17 -25.31 -18.97
CA PRO A 12 -3.74 -25.03 -19.12
C PRO A 12 -2.98 -25.84 -18.06
N GLN A 13 -2.08 -26.71 -18.49
CA GLN A 13 -1.27 -27.50 -17.57
C GLN A 13 -0.51 -26.58 -16.61
N PRO A 14 -0.46 -26.87 -15.29
CA PRO A 14 0.28 -26.07 -14.34
C PRO A 14 1.75 -26.03 -14.76
N MET A 15 2.33 -24.83 -14.78
CA MET A 15 3.75 -24.64 -15.05
C MET A 15 4.58 -25.36 -13.97
N GLY A 16 5.73 -25.90 -14.35
CA GLY A 16 6.63 -26.56 -13.40
C GLY A 16 7.06 -25.58 -12.27
N THR A 17 7.38 -26.12 -11.11
CA THR A 17 7.74 -25.36 -9.88
C THR A 17 8.75 -24.25 -10.13
N GLY A 18 9.75 -24.46 -10.98
CA GLY A 18 10.77 -23.47 -11.31
C GLY A 18 10.25 -22.26 -12.09
N THR A 19 9.16 -22.44 -12.86
CA THR A 19 8.54 -21.33 -13.61
C THR A 19 7.67 -20.47 -12.70
N ASP A 20 6.95 -21.07 -11.75
CA ASP A 20 6.16 -20.33 -10.77
C ASP A 20 7.04 -19.37 -9.95
N PHE A 21 8.19 -19.84 -9.44
CA PHE A 21 9.12 -18.99 -8.70
C PHE A 21 9.70 -17.85 -9.54
N LYS A 22 9.96 -18.07 -10.84
CA LYS A 22 10.40 -16.99 -11.74
C LYS A 22 9.33 -15.92 -11.89
N VAL A 23 8.07 -16.32 -12.09
CA VAL A 23 6.94 -15.37 -12.18
C VAL A 23 6.77 -14.60 -10.88
N ILE A 24 6.75 -15.30 -9.75
CA ILE A 24 6.62 -14.67 -8.43
C ILE A 24 7.76 -13.67 -8.19
N GLY A 25 9.00 -14.01 -8.54
CA GLY A 25 10.15 -13.12 -8.42
C GLY A 25 10.04 -11.89 -9.31
N LEU A 26 9.68 -12.06 -10.60
CA LEU A 26 9.51 -10.95 -11.54
C LEU A 26 8.42 -9.96 -11.10
N ILE A 27 7.26 -10.50 -10.71
CA ILE A 27 6.15 -9.67 -10.20
C ILE A 27 6.49 -9.05 -8.85
N GLY A 28 7.18 -9.81 -7.97
CA GLY A 28 7.67 -9.28 -6.70
C GLY A 28 8.61 -8.08 -6.88
N VAL A 29 9.54 -8.13 -7.84
CA VAL A 29 10.43 -6.99 -8.13
C VAL A 29 9.65 -5.80 -8.71
N ALA A 30 8.68 -6.01 -9.59
CA ALA A 30 7.82 -4.94 -10.06
C ALA A 30 7.05 -4.28 -8.89
N HIS A 31 6.45 -5.09 -8.03
CA HIS A 31 5.69 -4.62 -6.87
C HIS A 31 6.58 -3.92 -5.82
N PHE A 32 7.83 -4.37 -5.66
CA PHE A 32 8.83 -3.67 -4.86
C PHE A 32 8.99 -2.23 -5.34
N PHE A 33 9.15 -1.98 -6.65
CA PHE A 33 9.30 -0.63 -7.18
C PHE A 33 8.04 0.22 -7.02
N SER A 34 6.84 -0.35 -7.17
CA SER A 34 5.58 0.35 -6.88
C SER A 34 5.60 0.99 -5.48
N HIS A 35 5.99 0.23 -4.47
CA HIS A 35 6.04 0.70 -3.08
C HIS A 35 7.28 1.55 -2.78
N PHE A 36 8.41 1.25 -3.41
CA PHE A 36 9.65 2.01 -3.30
C PHE A 36 9.45 3.47 -3.70
N TYR A 37 8.77 3.71 -4.82
CA TYR A 37 8.52 5.05 -5.32
C TYR A 37 7.58 5.87 -4.42
N ILE A 38 6.62 5.25 -3.75
CA ILE A 38 5.70 5.96 -2.85
C ILE A 38 6.45 6.70 -1.72
N TYR A 39 7.51 6.09 -1.18
CA TYR A 39 8.25 6.65 -0.03
C TYR A 39 9.62 7.23 -0.40
N LEU A 40 9.87 7.48 -1.67
CA LEU A 40 11.16 8.00 -2.12
C LEU A 40 11.34 9.50 -1.79
N LEU A 41 10.26 10.31 -1.86
CA LEU A 41 10.34 11.75 -1.64
C LEU A 41 10.36 12.18 -0.16
N PRO A 42 9.62 11.57 0.78
CA PRO A 42 9.54 12.04 2.16
C PRO A 42 10.89 12.29 2.85
N PRO A 43 11.93 11.44 2.70
CA PRO A 43 13.25 11.70 3.28
C PRO A 43 13.94 12.95 2.72
N LEU A 44 13.56 13.37 1.53
CA LEU A 44 14.10 14.58 0.87
C LEU A 44 13.36 15.87 1.27
N PHE A 45 12.22 15.81 1.97
CA PHE A 45 11.42 16.98 2.31
C PHE A 45 12.17 18.12 3.01
N PRO A 46 13.06 17.86 3.99
CA PRO A 46 13.86 18.93 4.58
C PRO A 46 14.71 19.69 3.56
N PHE A 47 15.26 18.99 2.57
CA PHE A 47 16.07 19.58 1.49
C PHE A 47 15.19 20.30 0.46
N LEU A 48 14.10 19.66 0.01
CA LEU A 48 13.22 20.19 -1.03
C LEU A 48 12.47 21.45 -0.58
N LYS A 49 12.11 21.54 0.72
CA LYS A 49 11.53 22.75 1.33
C LYS A 49 12.39 23.96 1.06
N THR A 50 13.68 23.86 1.34
CA THR A 50 14.63 24.95 1.17
C THR A 50 14.92 25.22 -0.30
N ILE A 51 15.13 24.17 -1.11
CA ILE A 51 15.54 24.28 -2.52
C ILE A 51 14.44 24.90 -3.37
N PHE A 52 13.18 24.51 -3.15
CA PHE A 52 12.04 25.01 -3.90
C PHE A 52 11.36 26.22 -3.23
N ASN A 53 11.80 26.59 -2.01
CA ASN A 53 11.18 27.64 -1.19
C ASN A 53 9.65 27.40 -1.02
N VAL A 54 9.28 26.20 -0.61
CA VAL A 54 7.89 25.76 -0.41
C VAL A 54 7.63 25.33 1.03
N SER A 55 6.36 25.23 1.40
CA SER A 55 5.91 24.75 2.69
C SER A 55 5.91 23.21 2.77
N TYR A 56 5.82 22.65 3.97
CA TYR A 56 5.58 21.22 4.15
C TYR A 56 4.19 20.81 3.66
N THR A 57 3.21 21.71 3.73
CA THR A 57 1.88 21.52 3.11
C THR A 57 1.99 21.26 1.61
N GLU A 58 2.75 22.10 0.90
CA GLU A 58 2.99 21.92 -0.54
C GLU A 58 3.72 20.60 -0.82
N LEU A 59 4.73 20.25 -0.02
CA LEU A 59 5.39 18.94 -0.17
C LEU A 59 4.44 17.77 0.10
N GLY A 60 3.51 17.94 1.05
CA GLY A 60 2.42 16.98 1.27
C GLY A 60 1.51 16.83 0.06
N PHE A 61 1.23 17.89 -0.68
CA PHE A 61 0.44 17.82 -1.92
C PHE A 61 1.09 16.96 -3.01
N LEU A 62 2.43 16.84 -3.05
CA LEU A 62 3.09 15.90 -3.98
C LEU A 62 2.60 14.48 -3.76
N LEU A 63 2.54 14.03 -2.50
CA LEU A 63 2.08 12.69 -2.13
C LEU A 63 0.57 12.54 -2.28
N ALA A 64 -0.19 13.58 -1.95
CA ALA A 64 -1.64 13.58 -2.12
C ALA A 64 -2.05 13.44 -3.58
N VAL A 65 -1.38 14.16 -4.50
CA VAL A 65 -1.60 14.06 -5.95
C VAL A 65 -1.22 12.66 -6.44
N PHE A 66 -0.06 12.13 -6.04
CA PHE A 66 0.33 10.76 -6.39
C PHE A 66 -0.75 9.76 -5.94
N SER A 67 -1.13 9.76 -4.67
CA SER A 67 -2.12 8.83 -4.11
C SER A 67 -3.50 8.98 -4.72
N GLY A 68 -3.93 10.22 -4.95
CA GLY A 68 -5.23 10.53 -5.56
C GLY A 68 -5.32 10.05 -7.00
N VAL A 69 -4.29 10.33 -7.80
CA VAL A 69 -4.25 9.88 -9.19
C VAL A 69 -4.11 8.36 -9.28
N THR A 70 -3.30 7.72 -8.40
CA THR A 70 -3.24 6.26 -8.30
C THR A 70 -4.63 5.65 -8.06
N GLY A 71 -5.35 6.16 -7.07
CA GLY A 71 -6.69 5.68 -6.74
C GLY A 71 -7.69 5.85 -7.90
N LEU A 72 -7.64 6.99 -8.58
CA LEU A 72 -8.52 7.30 -9.73
C LEU A 72 -8.22 6.42 -10.95
N THR A 73 -6.96 6.08 -11.19
CA THR A 73 -6.54 5.34 -12.39
C THR A 73 -6.59 3.83 -12.21
N GLN A 74 -6.58 3.32 -10.99
CA GLN A 74 -6.56 1.87 -10.70
C GLN A 74 -7.73 1.12 -11.33
N ILE A 75 -8.96 1.68 -11.28
CA ILE A 75 -10.15 1.05 -11.88
C ILE A 75 -10.07 1.06 -13.42
N PRO A 76 -9.83 2.20 -14.10
CA PRO A 76 -9.59 2.22 -15.54
C PRO A 76 -8.49 1.26 -16.00
N PHE A 77 -7.39 1.16 -15.26
CA PHE A 77 -6.32 0.23 -15.60
C PHE A 77 -6.73 -1.23 -15.46
N GLY A 78 -7.65 -1.59 -14.56
CA GLY A 78 -8.25 -2.92 -14.54
C GLY A 78 -8.86 -3.31 -15.90
N PHE A 79 -9.65 -2.43 -16.49
CA PHE A 79 -10.23 -2.65 -17.83
C PHE A 79 -9.17 -2.70 -18.95
N LEU A 80 -8.11 -1.88 -18.84
CA LEU A 80 -7.01 -1.89 -19.81
C LEU A 80 -6.19 -3.18 -19.71
N VAL A 81 -6.00 -3.72 -18.51
CA VAL A 81 -5.36 -5.01 -18.26
C VAL A 81 -6.13 -6.14 -18.94
N ASP A 82 -7.46 -6.15 -18.83
CA ASP A 82 -8.31 -7.15 -19.47
C ASP A 82 -8.27 -7.02 -20.99
N LYS A 83 -8.20 -5.80 -21.53
CA LYS A 83 -8.25 -5.54 -22.97
C LYS A 83 -6.92 -5.74 -23.68
N PHE A 84 -5.82 -5.23 -23.09
CA PHE A 84 -4.50 -5.18 -23.73
C PHE A 84 -3.50 -6.19 -23.15
N GLY A 85 -3.85 -6.85 -22.05
CA GLY A 85 -3.02 -7.82 -21.37
C GLY A 85 -2.19 -7.25 -20.23
N ALA A 86 -2.24 -7.91 -19.09
CA ALA A 86 -1.61 -7.48 -17.84
C ALA A 86 -0.11 -7.23 -17.97
N LYS A 87 0.59 -8.10 -18.70
CA LYS A 87 2.03 -8.01 -18.93
C LYS A 87 2.45 -6.69 -19.58
N PHE A 88 1.76 -6.28 -20.64
CA PHE A 88 2.08 -5.06 -21.38
C PHE A 88 1.81 -3.82 -20.50
N ILE A 89 0.67 -3.80 -19.84
CA ILE A 89 0.25 -2.69 -18.96
C ILE A 89 1.22 -2.55 -17.77
N LEU A 90 1.64 -3.66 -17.15
CA LEU A 90 2.61 -3.63 -16.04
C LEU A 90 3.96 -3.05 -16.48
N ILE A 91 4.53 -3.55 -17.58
CA ILE A 91 5.83 -3.09 -18.10
C ILE A 91 5.77 -1.62 -18.48
N ALA A 92 4.69 -1.19 -19.17
CA ALA A 92 4.51 0.20 -19.55
C ALA A 92 4.36 1.11 -18.31
N GLY A 93 3.57 0.70 -17.30
CA GLY A 93 3.41 1.46 -16.06
C GLY A 93 4.74 1.64 -15.33
N LEU A 94 5.49 0.56 -15.11
CA LEU A 94 6.80 0.62 -14.46
C LEU A 94 7.79 1.50 -15.26
N ALA A 95 7.77 1.43 -16.58
CA ALA A 95 8.62 2.27 -17.41
C ALA A 95 8.23 3.76 -17.31
N VAL A 96 6.93 4.09 -17.37
CA VAL A 96 6.45 5.47 -17.22
C VAL A 96 6.78 6.02 -15.85
N GLU A 97 6.60 5.23 -14.78
CA GLU A 97 6.94 5.64 -13.42
C GLU A 97 8.45 5.87 -13.28
N GLY A 98 9.29 4.96 -13.80
CA GLY A 98 10.74 5.11 -13.83
C GLY A 98 11.20 6.35 -14.61
N VAL A 99 10.58 6.67 -15.77
CA VAL A 99 10.81 7.92 -16.50
C VAL A 99 10.44 9.13 -15.66
N ALA A 100 9.26 9.11 -15.00
CA ALA A 100 8.80 10.23 -14.19
C ALA A 100 9.81 10.53 -13.05
N PHE A 101 10.25 9.52 -12.29
CA PHE A 101 11.25 9.70 -11.23
C PHE A 101 12.62 10.13 -11.77
N THR A 102 13.04 9.60 -12.93
CA THR A 102 14.26 10.06 -13.59
C THR A 102 14.18 11.55 -13.93
N LEU A 103 13.06 11.99 -14.55
CA LEU A 103 12.86 13.38 -14.92
C LEU A 103 12.70 14.32 -13.72
N MET A 104 12.18 13.83 -12.58
CA MET A 104 12.15 14.62 -11.34
C MET A 104 13.54 15.07 -10.90
N GLY A 105 14.58 14.28 -11.14
CA GLY A 105 15.97 14.67 -10.89
C GLY A 105 16.42 15.89 -11.70
N PHE A 106 15.77 16.18 -12.81
CA PHE A 106 16.06 17.33 -13.67
C PHE A 106 15.00 18.44 -13.60
N ALA A 107 14.04 18.30 -12.67
CA ALA A 107 12.96 19.27 -12.53
C ALA A 107 13.48 20.67 -12.17
N PRO A 108 13.08 21.73 -12.88
CA PRO A 108 13.51 23.10 -12.59
C PRO A 108 12.87 23.67 -11.33
N GLY A 109 11.73 23.14 -10.89
CA GLY A 109 11.00 23.64 -9.72
C GLY A 109 9.86 22.72 -9.29
N TYR A 110 9.21 23.12 -8.20
CA TYR A 110 8.13 22.39 -7.53
C TYR A 110 6.99 21.96 -8.47
N THR A 111 6.49 22.88 -9.31
CA THR A 111 5.36 22.57 -10.22
C THR A 111 5.68 21.41 -11.17
N THR A 112 6.93 21.33 -11.67
CA THR A 112 7.35 20.21 -12.52
C THR A 112 7.35 18.89 -11.72
N VAL A 113 7.83 18.90 -10.49
CA VAL A 113 7.78 17.72 -9.62
C VAL A 113 6.33 17.31 -9.36
N LEU A 114 5.43 18.27 -9.10
CA LEU A 114 4.01 18.00 -8.86
C LEU A 114 3.34 17.33 -10.09
N LEU A 115 3.61 17.81 -11.31
CA LEU A 115 3.10 17.20 -12.53
C LEU A 115 3.67 15.79 -12.76
N LEU A 116 4.96 15.61 -12.50
CA LEU A 116 5.60 14.30 -12.60
C LEU A 116 5.08 13.32 -11.53
N MET A 117 4.72 13.80 -10.33
CA MET A 117 4.03 12.98 -9.31
C MET A 117 2.64 12.54 -9.77
N ALA A 118 1.90 13.39 -10.49
CA ALA A 118 0.63 12.97 -11.09
C ALA A 118 0.84 11.87 -12.16
N VAL A 119 1.87 12.01 -13.01
CA VAL A 119 2.22 10.98 -14.02
C VAL A 119 2.65 9.69 -13.33
N ALA A 120 3.52 9.78 -12.31
CA ALA A 120 3.95 8.62 -11.53
C ALA A 120 2.78 7.94 -10.81
N GLY A 121 1.86 8.72 -10.22
CA GLY A 121 0.66 8.19 -9.57
C GLY A 121 -0.27 7.48 -10.57
N ALA A 122 -0.45 8.04 -11.78
CA ALA A 122 -1.19 7.35 -12.83
C ALA A 122 -0.55 6.01 -13.20
N ALA A 123 0.76 6.01 -13.39
CA ALA A 123 1.51 4.78 -13.69
C ALA A 123 1.44 3.76 -12.54
N ASN A 124 1.46 4.22 -11.29
CA ASN A 124 1.36 3.35 -10.11
C ASN A 124 0.02 2.60 -10.02
N GLY A 125 -1.07 3.16 -10.56
CA GLY A 125 -2.38 2.52 -10.59
C GLY A 125 -2.44 1.19 -11.35
N VAL A 126 -1.42 0.84 -12.15
CA VAL A 126 -1.42 -0.41 -12.94
C VAL A 126 -1.04 -1.66 -12.12
N TYR A 127 -0.24 -1.51 -11.05
CA TYR A 127 0.40 -2.66 -10.41
C TYR A 127 -0.60 -3.66 -9.85
N HIS A 128 -1.50 -3.25 -8.96
CA HIS A 128 -2.42 -4.19 -8.34
C HIS A 128 -3.27 -4.97 -9.34
N PRO A 129 -3.97 -4.36 -10.33
CA PRO A 129 -4.74 -5.11 -11.29
C PRO A 129 -3.87 -6.01 -12.18
N ALA A 130 -2.68 -5.56 -12.59
CA ALA A 130 -1.81 -6.33 -13.45
C ALA A 130 -1.12 -7.48 -12.70
N ASP A 131 -0.59 -7.23 -11.50
CA ASP A 131 0.11 -8.21 -10.68
C ASP A 131 -0.80 -9.38 -10.32
N TYR A 132 -2.01 -9.08 -9.82
CA TYR A 132 -2.98 -10.12 -9.47
C TYR A 132 -3.44 -10.92 -10.70
N ALA A 133 -3.63 -10.28 -11.84
CA ALA A 133 -3.98 -10.97 -13.08
C ALA A 133 -2.87 -11.93 -13.54
N ILE A 134 -1.59 -11.50 -13.51
CA ILE A 134 -0.46 -12.34 -13.89
C ILE A 134 -0.24 -13.49 -12.91
N LEU A 135 -0.24 -13.21 -11.60
CA LEU A 135 -0.06 -14.24 -10.58
C LEU A 135 -1.15 -15.30 -10.69
N SER A 136 -2.42 -14.89 -10.80
CA SER A 136 -3.56 -15.80 -10.90
C SER A 136 -3.54 -16.65 -12.17
N ALA A 137 -3.01 -16.13 -13.28
CA ALA A 137 -2.93 -16.85 -14.56
C ALA A 137 -1.68 -17.73 -14.68
N SER A 138 -0.62 -17.45 -13.92
CA SER A 138 0.71 -18.06 -14.13
C SER A 138 1.11 -19.01 -13.01
N VAL A 139 0.61 -18.83 -11.78
CA VAL A 139 1.00 -19.61 -10.62
C VAL A 139 -0.02 -20.71 -10.31
N SER A 140 0.44 -21.90 -9.95
CA SER A 140 -0.43 -23.01 -9.58
C SER A 140 -1.24 -22.70 -8.31
N LYS A 141 -2.48 -23.23 -8.24
CA LYS A 141 -3.41 -22.99 -7.11
C LYS A 141 -2.79 -23.35 -5.74
N ASP A 142 -2.01 -24.44 -5.70
CA ASP A 142 -1.35 -24.93 -4.46
C ASP A 142 -0.27 -23.98 -3.92
N ARG A 143 0.25 -23.08 -4.76
CA ARG A 143 1.29 -22.11 -4.41
C ARG A 143 0.81 -20.66 -4.38
N MET A 144 -0.47 -20.43 -4.66
CA MET A 144 -1.04 -19.08 -4.73
C MET A 144 -0.88 -18.29 -3.42
N GLY A 145 -1.07 -18.93 -2.26
CA GLY A 145 -0.85 -18.30 -0.97
C GLY A 145 0.59 -17.82 -0.79
N ARG A 146 1.58 -18.64 -1.21
CA ARG A 146 3.00 -18.23 -1.17
C ARG A 146 3.29 -17.08 -2.15
N ALA A 147 2.66 -17.10 -3.33
CA ALA A 147 2.82 -16.03 -4.31
C ALA A 147 2.35 -14.68 -3.77
N PHE A 148 1.16 -14.63 -3.18
CA PHE A 148 0.65 -13.40 -2.57
C PHE A 148 1.46 -12.96 -1.34
N SER A 149 1.95 -13.89 -0.53
CA SER A 149 2.81 -13.56 0.61
C SER A 149 4.14 -12.93 0.16
N LEU A 150 4.81 -13.52 -0.85
CA LEU A 150 6.05 -12.97 -1.39
C LEU A 150 5.84 -11.63 -2.11
N HIS A 151 4.73 -11.48 -2.83
CA HIS A 151 4.32 -10.22 -3.45
C HIS A 151 4.14 -9.12 -2.39
N THR A 152 3.38 -9.40 -1.32
CA THR A 152 3.18 -8.45 -0.22
C THR A 152 4.50 -8.11 0.48
N PHE A 153 5.33 -9.12 0.75
CA PHE A 153 6.66 -8.92 1.35
C PHE A 153 7.53 -8.01 0.49
N ALA A 154 7.54 -8.19 -0.84
CA ALA A 154 8.31 -7.35 -1.76
C ALA A 154 7.85 -5.88 -1.68
N GLY A 155 6.55 -5.60 -1.56
CA GLY A 155 6.03 -4.25 -1.34
C GLY A 155 6.55 -3.63 -0.05
N TYR A 156 6.47 -4.35 1.08
CA TYR A 156 7.02 -3.86 2.35
C TYR A 156 8.53 -3.64 2.30
N ALA A 157 9.28 -4.50 1.62
CA ALA A 157 10.71 -4.31 1.40
C ALA A 157 10.98 -3.02 0.60
N GLY A 158 10.16 -2.72 -0.44
CA GLY A 158 10.23 -1.47 -1.18
C GLY A 158 10.08 -0.25 -0.28
N PHE A 159 9.04 -0.23 0.55
CA PHE A 159 8.84 0.84 1.53
C PHE A 159 10.04 1.01 2.48
N ALA A 160 10.54 -0.09 3.03
CA ALA A 160 11.57 -0.04 4.08
C ALA A 160 12.92 0.46 3.57
N VAL A 161 13.27 0.18 2.31
CA VAL A 161 14.59 0.55 1.77
C VAL A 161 14.59 1.85 0.97
N ALA A 162 13.43 2.40 0.61
CA ALA A 162 13.33 3.63 -0.18
C ALA A 162 14.07 4.80 0.50
N GLY A 163 13.79 5.04 1.77
CA GLY A 163 14.43 6.10 2.54
C GLY A 163 15.94 5.96 2.63
N PRO A 164 16.48 4.85 3.15
CA PRO A 164 17.94 4.63 3.21
C PRO A 164 18.64 4.78 1.87
N ILE A 165 18.07 4.23 0.79
CA ILE A 165 18.68 4.32 -0.54
C ILE A 165 18.72 5.77 -1.02
N ILE A 166 17.62 6.51 -0.95
CA ILE A 166 17.61 7.89 -1.46
C ILE A 166 18.48 8.82 -0.62
N ILE A 167 18.54 8.64 0.70
CA ILE A 167 19.43 9.43 1.56
C ILE A 167 20.91 9.10 1.27
N PHE A 168 21.25 7.82 1.11
CA PHE A 168 22.60 7.43 0.71
C PHE A 168 22.98 8.09 -0.64
N LEU A 169 22.12 8.00 -1.64
CA LEU A 169 22.37 8.62 -2.94
C LEU A 169 22.46 10.16 -2.85
N ASN A 170 21.62 10.76 -2.00
CA ASN A 170 21.65 12.21 -1.78
C ASN A 170 22.99 12.67 -1.17
N MET A 171 23.55 11.90 -0.23
CA MET A 171 24.84 12.25 0.42
C MET A 171 26.01 12.25 -0.57
N TYR A 172 26.05 11.32 -1.53
CA TYR A 172 27.17 11.16 -2.44
C TYR A 172 26.99 11.88 -3.79
N PHE A 173 25.75 11.98 -4.28
CA PHE A 173 25.47 12.47 -5.64
C PHE A 173 24.46 13.64 -5.67
N GLY A 174 23.91 14.01 -4.51
CA GLY A 174 22.82 14.97 -4.41
C GLY A 174 21.47 14.38 -4.80
N TRP A 175 20.38 15.01 -4.33
CA TRP A 175 19.01 14.53 -4.50
C TRP A 175 18.58 14.36 -5.96
N ARG A 176 19.10 15.21 -6.86
CA ARG A 176 18.77 15.18 -8.28
C ARG A 176 19.22 13.90 -8.95
N LEU A 177 20.51 13.57 -8.82
CA LEU A 177 21.04 12.32 -9.35
C LEU A 177 20.52 11.11 -8.57
N GLY A 178 20.27 11.25 -7.26
CA GLY A 178 19.64 10.22 -6.45
C GLY A 178 18.28 9.79 -7.02
N LEU A 179 17.39 10.73 -7.33
CA LEU A 179 16.10 10.44 -7.96
C LEU A 179 16.26 9.84 -9.36
N ALA A 180 17.20 10.40 -10.16
CA ALA A 180 17.46 9.89 -11.50
C ALA A 180 17.95 8.43 -11.47
N PHE A 181 18.86 8.07 -10.56
CA PHE A 181 19.32 6.69 -10.39
C PHE A 181 18.20 5.75 -9.96
N CYS A 182 17.35 6.17 -9.02
CA CYS A 182 16.19 5.39 -8.60
C CYS A 182 15.21 5.17 -9.77
N GLY A 183 14.94 6.22 -10.56
CA GLY A 183 14.09 6.12 -11.76
C GLY A 183 14.69 5.17 -12.81
N MET A 184 16.00 5.31 -13.10
CA MET A 184 16.70 4.42 -14.03
C MET A 184 16.72 2.96 -13.55
N ALA A 185 16.79 2.70 -12.25
CA ALA A 185 16.70 1.33 -11.71
C ALA A 185 15.32 0.71 -12.03
N GLY A 186 14.23 1.47 -11.91
CA GLY A 186 12.90 1.02 -12.36
C GLY A 186 12.82 0.77 -13.87
N LEU A 187 13.45 1.63 -14.70
CA LEU A 187 13.56 1.40 -16.14
C LEU A 187 14.34 0.13 -16.46
N GLY A 188 15.44 -0.12 -15.77
CA GLY A 188 16.18 -1.37 -15.87
C GLY A 188 15.33 -2.60 -15.50
N THR A 189 14.46 -2.45 -14.48
CA THR A 189 13.51 -3.49 -14.09
C THR A 189 12.42 -3.68 -15.15
N ALA A 190 11.90 -2.61 -15.75
CA ALA A 190 10.94 -2.73 -16.86
C ALA A 190 11.57 -3.46 -18.06
N LEU A 191 12.82 -3.17 -18.38
CA LEU A 191 13.58 -3.89 -19.40
C LEU A 191 13.78 -5.37 -19.03
N LEU A 192 14.10 -5.68 -17.78
CA LEU A 192 14.21 -7.05 -17.27
C LEU A 192 12.88 -7.79 -17.45
N LEU A 193 11.76 -7.19 -17.06
CA LEU A 193 10.42 -7.76 -17.25
C LEU A 193 10.11 -7.97 -18.73
N MET A 194 10.52 -7.06 -19.61
CA MET A 194 10.32 -7.19 -21.05
C MET A 194 11.10 -8.38 -21.61
N ILE A 195 12.37 -8.56 -21.23
CA ILE A 195 13.23 -9.70 -21.66
C ILE A 195 12.63 -11.03 -21.19
N TYR A 196 12.17 -11.11 -19.95
CA TYR A 196 11.60 -12.32 -19.36
C TYR A 196 10.07 -12.43 -19.55
N SER A 197 9.47 -11.55 -20.35
CA SER A 197 8.01 -11.43 -20.54
C SER A 197 7.31 -12.72 -21.03
N ARG A 198 8.06 -13.64 -21.65
CA ARG A 198 7.55 -14.96 -22.09
C ARG A 198 7.04 -15.84 -20.94
N HIS A 199 7.52 -15.61 -19.70
CA HIS A 199 7.09 -16.34 -18.52
C HIS A 199 5.80 -15.74 -17.90
N LEU A 200 5.47 -14.49 -18.24
CA LEU A 200 4.31 -13.80 -17.72
C LEU A 200 3.08 -14.13 -18.61
N ARG A 201 2.26 -15.07 -18.19
CA ARG A 201 1.03 -15.44 -18.91
C ARG A 201 -0.08 -14.45 -18.56
N HIS A 202 -0.94 -14.23 -19.53
CA HIS A 202 -2.21 -13.53 -19.35
C HIS A 202 -3.28 -14.34 -20.07
N ASN A 203 -4.32 -14.75 -19.35
CA ASN A 203 -5.52 -15.29 -19.96
C ASN A 203 -6.39 -14.11 -20.41
N SER A 204 -6.30 -13.73 -21.69
CA SER A 204 -7.18 -12.73 -22.30
C SER A 204 -8.62 -13.22 -22.50
N LYS A 205 -8.91 -14.45 -22.12
CA LYS A 205 -10.30 -14.89 -22.01
C LYS A 205 -10.81 -14.36 -20.68
N SER A 206 -11.57 -13.24 -20.76
CA SER A 206 -12.43 -12.82 -19.68
C SER A 206 -12.94 -14.05 -18.92
N VAL A 207 -12.78 -14.04 -17.61
CA VAL A 207 -13.81 -14.61 -16.76
C VAL A 207 -15.05 -13.75 -17.02
N SER A 208 -15.64 -13.89 -18.22
CA SER A 208 -17.06 -13.79 -18.38
C SER A 208 -17.55 -14.88 -17.45
N THR A 209 -17.84 -14.55 -16.23
CA THR A 209 -18.87 -15.22 -15.47
C THR A 209 -20.11 -15.05 -16.35
N LYS A 210 -20.23 -15.92 -17.37
CA LYS A 210 -21.55 -16.36 -17.80
C LYS A 210 -22.13 -16.93 -16.52
N THR A 211 -22.85 -16.09 -15.82
CA THR A 211 -23.98 -16.52 -15.05
C THR A 211 -24.79 -17.32 -16.05
N THR A 212 -24.54 -18.62 -16.12
CA THR A 212 -25.54 -19.56 -16.57
C THR A 212 -26.72 -19.26 -15.67
N SER A 213 -27.67 -18.58 -16.25
CA SER A 213 -29.01 -18.47 -15.73
C SER A 213 -29.59 -19.87 -15.68
N ASP A 214 -29.16 -20.65 -14.69
CA ASP A 214 -29.89 -21.81 -14.24
C ASP A 214 -30.89 -21.30 -13.20
N SER A 215 -32.10 -21.13 -13.68
CA SER A 215 -33.30 -20.92 -12.93
C SER A 215 -33.41 -21.95 -11.80
N ARG A 216 -33.18 -21.48 -10.56
CA ARG A 216 -33.69 -21.98 -9.28
C ARG A 216 -32.72 -21.66 -8.15
N ASP A 217 -32.73 -20.39 -7.73
CA ASP A 217 -32.63 -20.02 -6.31
C ASP A 217 -33.02 -18.54 -6.16
N GLU A 218 -34.29 -18.29 -5.96
CA GLU A 218 -34.86 -16.93 -5.73
C GLU A 218 -34.52 -16.34 -4.34
N THR A 219 -33.51 -16.89 -3.64
CA THR A 219 -33.07 -16.41 -2.33
C THR A 219 -31.68 -15.82 -2.32
N ARG A 220 -31.06 -15.52 -3.48
CA ARG A 220 -29.92 -14.61 -3.50
C ARG A 220 -30.46 -13.19 -3.33
N GLU A 221 -30.61 -12.77 -2.08
CA GLU A 221 -30.79 -11.34 -1.75
C GLU A 221 -29.81 -10.52 -2.57
N ASN A 222 -30.36 -9.75 -3.50
CA ASN A 222 -29.59 -8.87 -4.35
C ASN A 222 -29.08 -7.73 -3.44
N HIS A 223 -27.95 -7.97 -2.75
CA HIS A 223 -27.31 -6.96 -1.91
C HIS A 223 -26.85 -5.81 -2.81
N GLY A 224 -27.80 -4.89 -3.07
CA GLY A 224 -27.59 -3.71 -3.90
C GLY A 224 -26.58 -2.75 -3.28
N VAL A 225 -26.36 -1.62 -3.94
CA VAL A 225 -25.48 -0.52 -3.49
C VAL A 225 -25.79 -0.07 -2.05
N LYS A 226 -27.04 -0.23 -1.59
CA LYS A 226 -27.47 0.06 -0.20
C LYS A 226 -26.65 -0.70 0.87
N LEU A 227 -26.17 -1.90 0.56
CA LEU A 227 -25.33 -2.67 1.49
C LEU A 227 -24.04 -1.89 1.84
N LEU A 228 -23.39 -1.27 0.86
CA LEU A 228 -22.15 -0.54 1.04
C LEU A 228 -22.31 0.67 1.99
N PHE A 229 -23.50 1.23 2.04
CA PHE A 229 -23.85 2.33 2.94
C PHE A 229 -24.44 1.87 4.27
N SER A 230 -24.41 0.57 4.57
CA SER A 230 -24.82 0.07 5.89
C SER A 230 -23.79 0.51 6.95
N PHE A 231 -24.28 0.77 8.16
CA PHE A 231 -23.45 1.28 9.26
C PHE A 231 -22.20 0.41 9.53
N PRO A 232 -22.27 -0.94 9.59
CA PRO A 232 -21.08 -1.76 9.82
C PRO A 232 -20.01 -1.60 8.73
N ILE A 233 -20.42 -1.49 7.47
CA ILE A 233 -19.48 -1.36 6.33
C ILE A 233 -18.88 0.04 6.28
N LEU A 234 -19.65 1.08 6.59
CA LEU A 234 -19.13 2.44 6.75
C LEU A 234 -18.15 2.54 7.91
N MET A 235 -18.36 1.81 9.01
CA MET A 235 -17.37 1.74 10.10
C MET A 235 -16.08 1.06 9.64
N CYS A 236 -16.15 0.00 8.84
CA CYS A 236 -14.96 -0.61 8.22
C CYS A 236 -14.25 0.36 7.26
N LEU A 237 -14.98 1.11 6.42
CA LEU A 237 -14.40 2.15 5.58
C LEU A 237 -13.67 3.21 6.43
N GLY A 238 -14.33 3.70 7.50
CA GLY A 238 -13.74 4.62 8.46
C GLY A 238 -12.48 4.06 9.13
N PHE A 239 -12.49 2.78 9.47
CA PHE A 239 -11.33 2.07 10.01
C PHE A 239 -10.14 2.13 9.02
N PHE A 240 -10.35 1.78 7.75
CA PHE A 240 -9.30 1.83 6.73
C PHE A 240 -8.82 3.27 6.49
N ALA A 241 -9.72 4.24 6.45
CA ALA A 241 -9.37 5.64 6.23
C ALA A 241 -8.53 6.21 7.39
N LEU A 242 -8.95 5.98 8.65
CA LEU A 242 -8.23 6.46 9.83
C LEU A 242 -6.88 5.76 10.00
N LEU A 243 -6.83 4.43 9.79
CA LEU A 243 -5.58 3.68 9.82
C LEU A 243 -4.59 4.23 8.78
N SER A 244 -5.06 4.47 7.56
CA SER A 244 -4.26 5.07 6.49
C SER A 244 -3.85 6.50 6.81
N LEU A 245 -4.74 7.30 7.37
CA LEU A 245 -4.46 8.69 7.77
C LEU A 245 -3.28 8.75 8.75
N GLY A 246 -3.28 7.93 9.80
CA GLY A 246 -2.20 7.87 10.77
C GLY A 246 -0.90 7.32 10.20
N SER A 247 -0.95 6.18 9.50
CA SER A 247 0.25 5.54 8.95
C SER A 247 0.91 6.37 7.83
N THR A 248 0.12 7.02 6.98
CA THR A 248 0.64 7.91 5.95
C THR A 248 1.23 9.18 6.58
N GLY A 249 0.62 9.71 7.65
CA GLY A 249 1.20 10.83 8.40
C GLY A 249 2.59 10.52 8.95
N ILE A 250 2.76 9.33 9.56
CA ILE A 250 4.06 8.83 10.01
C ILE A 250 5.03 8.75 8.83
N ALA A 251 4.66 8.06 7.78
CA ALA A 251 5.54 7.80 6.65
C ALA A 251 5.97 9.07 5.91
N SER A 252 5.10 10.07 5.85
CA SER A 252 5.36 11.33 5.14
C SER A 252 6.22 12.30 5.92
N PHE A 253 6.01 12.41 7.24
CA PHE A 253 6.57 13.52 8.01
C PHE A 253 7.32 13.14 9.29
N LEU A 254 7.43 11.86 9.64
CA LEU A 254 8.18 11.43 10.83
C LEU A 254 9.62 11.98 10.82
N ILE A 255 10.30 11.91 9.67
CA ILE A 255 11.69 12.36 9.53
C ILE A 255 11.82 13.84 9.88
N VAL A 256 10.93 14.67 9.33
CA VAL A 256 10.88 16.12 9.62
C VAL A 256 10.57 16.36 11.09
N ALA A 257 9.55 15.69 11.63
CA ALA A 257 9.11 15.87 13.01
C ALA A 257 10.18 15.44 14.03
N LEU A 258 10.89 14.33 13.79
CA LEU A 258 12.00 13.89 14.62
C LEU A 258 13.18 14.89 14.57
N GLY A 259 13.46 15.43 13.40
CA GLY A 259 14.48 16.47 13.25
C GLY A 259 14.16 17.73 14.06
N GLN A 260 12.93 18.24 13.93
CA GLN A 260 12.48 19.45 14.61
C GLN A 260 12.29 19.25 16.13
N LYS A 261 11.76 18.11 16.56
CA LYS A 261 11.44 17.85 17.98
C LYS A 261 12.63 17.35 18.78
N HIS A 262 13.41 16.41 18.21
CA HIS A 262 14.46 15.68 18.93
C HIS A 262 15.87 16.06 18.46
N GLY A 263 16.01 16.95 17.47
CA GLY A 263 17.30 17.29 16.87
C GLY A 263 17.95 16.15 16.11
N THR A 264 17.17 15.14 15.71
CA THR A 264 17.67 13.94 14.99
C THR A 264 18.05 14.33 13.56
N ASN A 265 19.25 13.98 13.11
CA ASN A 265 19.61 14.22 11.72
C ASN A 265 18.76 13.35 10.75
N VAL A 266 18.70 13.78 9.49
CA VAL A 266 17.82 13.16 8.48
C VAL A 266 18.16 11.70 8.27
N GLU A 267 19.44 11.33 8.31
CA GLU A 267 19.93 9.97 8.11
C GLU A 267 19.40 9.04 9.21
N ILE A 268 19.61 9.42 10.47
CA ILE A 268 19.13 8.63 11.62
C ILE A 268 17.61 8.57 11.64
N ALA A 269 16.92 9.69 11.41
CA ALA A 269 15.45 9.71 11.35
C ALA A 269 14.90 8.81 10.24
N THR A 270 15.62 8.72 9.10
CA THR A 270 15.28 7.81 8.00
C THR A 270 15.41 6.34 8.42
N PHE A 271 16.49 5.97 9.12
CA PHE A 271 16.65 4.61 9.63
C PHE A 271 15.62 4.27 10.72
N ILE A 272 15.21 5.25 11.55
CA ILE A 272 14.13 5.07 12.53
C ILE A 272 12.80 4.76 11.80
N LEU A 273 12.45 5.50 10.75
CA LEU A 273 11.28 5.21 9.91
C LEU A 273 11.38 3.82 9.26
N SER A 274 12.54 3.47 8.71
CA SER A 274 12.75 2.15 8.11
C SER A 274 12.60 1.02 9.13
N THR A 275 13.06 1.23 10.36
CA THR A 275 12.84 0.27 11.47
C THR A 275 11.36 0.04 11.74
N TYR A 276 10.55 1.10 11.76
CA TYR A 276 9.09 1.00 11.87
C TYR A 276 8.49 0.18 10.72
N LEU A 277 8.93 0.42 9.47
CA LEU A 277 8.40 -0.27 8.29
C LEU A 277 8.80 -1.76 8.26
N VAL A 278 10.05 -2.09 8.58
CA VAL A 278 10.50 -3.49 8.71
C VAL A 278 9.74 -4.20 9.84
N ALA A 279 9.64 -3.54 11.00
CA ALA A 279 8.89 -4.09 12.13
C ALA A 279 7.41 -4.30 11.78
N SER A 280 6.80 -3.42 10.96
CA SER A 280 5.44 -3.60 10.47
C SER A 280 5.31 -4.85 9.61
N ALA A 281 6.26 -5.13 8.72
CA ALA A 281 6.26 -6.37 7.93
C ALA A 281 6.30 -7.62 8.81
N VAL A 282 7.15 -7.61 9.85
CA VAL A 282 7.22 -8.70 10.86
C VAL A 282 5.91 -8.78 11.65
N GLY A 283 5.36 -7.62 12.01
CA GLY A 283 4.07 -7.51 12.71
C GLY A 283 2.92 -8.16 11.95
N VAL A 284 2.86 -8.03 10.62
CA VAL A 284 1.85 -8.70 9.79
C VAL A 284 1.91 -10.23 9.96
N LEU A 285 3.11 -10.81 9.97
CA LEU A 285 3.28 -12.25 10.16
C LEU A 285 2.80 -12.69 11.56
N ILE A 286 3.21 -11.97 12.61
CA ILE A 286 2.77 -12.21 13.98
C ILE A 286 1.25 -12.06 14.08
N GLY A 287 0.70 -11.01 13.49
CA GLY A 287 -0.74 -10.76 13.45
C GLY A 287 -1.55 -11.86 12.78
N GLY A 288 -1.00 -12.49 11.74
CA GLY A 288 -1.60 -13.67 11.11
C GLY A 288 -1.77 -14.82 12.09
N PHE A 289 -0.69 -15.18 12.81
CA PHE A 289 -0.76 -16.22 13.87
C PHE A 289 -1.76 -15.89 14.98
N ILE A 290 -1.87 -14.60 15.36
CA ILE A 290 -2.84 -14.16 16.35
C ILE A 290 -4.26 -14.29 15.80
N ALA A 291 -4.49 -13.85 14.56
CA ALA A 291 -5.79 -13.88 13.92
C ALA A 291 -6.33 -15.32 13.76
N ASP A 292 -5.46 -16.29 13.48
CA ASP A 292 -5.85 -17.70 13.37
C ASP A 292 -6.25 -18.32 14.71
N ARG A 293 -5.77 -17.76 15.85
CA ARG A 293 -5.97 -18.30 17.18
C ARG A 293 -7.01 -17.58 18.03
N THR A 294 -7.55 -16.47 17.56
CA THR A 294 -8.52 -15.68 18.32
C THR A 294 -9.76 -15.35 17.49
N GLN A 295 -10.91 -15.32 18.18
CA GLN A 295 -12.16 -14.77 17.65
C GLN A 295 -12.37 -13.29 18.08
N LYS A 296 -11.44 -12.73 18.86
CA LYS A 296 -11.56 -11.39 19.44
C LYS A 296 -10.76 -10.36 18.64
N HIS A 297 -10.94 -10.33 17.31
CA HIS A 297 -10.20 -9.46 16.40
C HIS A 297 -10.34 -7.97 16.77
N ASN A 298 -11.52 -7.56 17.24
CA ASN A 298 -11.77 -6.19 17.72
C ASN A 298 -10.87 -5.83 18.91
N LEU A 299 -10.67 -6.78 19.85
CA LEU A 299 -9.79 -6.55 21.00
C LEU A 299 -8.32 -6.46 20.58
N VAL A 300 -7.87 -7.32 19.66
CA VAL A 300 -6.51 -7.24 19.09
C VAL A 300 -6.27 -5.87 18.45
N ALA A 301 -7.17 -5.43 17.58
CA ALA A 301 -7.07 -4.13 16.93
C ALA A 301 -7.07 -2.98 17.95
N ALA A 302 -7.95 -3.03 18.97
CA ALA A 302 -8.03 -2.01 20.00
C ALA A 302 -6.74 -1.92 20.85
N ILE A 303 -6.15 -3.05 21.25
CA ILE A 303 -4.88 -3.07 21.99
C ILE A 303 -3.77 -2.47 21.13
N CYS A 304 -3.67 -2.87 19.86
CA CYS A 304 -2.65 -2.34 18.95
C CYS A 304 -2.82 -0.83 18.74
N PHE A 305 -4.04 -0.33 18.51
CA PHE A 305 -4.29 1.10 18.38
C PHE A 305 -3.95 1.89 19.64
N LEU A 306 -4.38 1.39 20.79
CA LEU A 306 -4.09 2.04 22.07
C LEU A 306 -2.58 2.08 22.35
N SER A 307 -1.88 0.97 22.13
CA SER A 307 -0.42 0.90 22.28
C SER A 307 0.29 1.88 21.33
N THR A 308 -0.12 1.92 20.05
CA THR A 308 0.43 2.87 19.07
C THR A 308 0.16 4.32 19.50
N ALA A 309 -1.07 4.62 19.96
CA ALA A 309 -1.42 5.96 20.41
C ALA A 309 -0.58 6.40 21.62
N ILE A 310 -0.37 5.52 22.60
CA ILE A 310 0.46 5.80 23.80
C ILE A 310 1.90 6.03 23.39
N ILE A 311 2.47 5.16 22.55
CA ILE A 311 3.87 5.26 22.13
C ILE A 311 4.10 6.57 21.36
N ILE A 312 3.25 6.88 20.38
CA ILE A 312 3.43 8.08 19.56
C ILE A 312 3.19 9.37 20.36
N ALA A 313 2.22 9.37 21.30
CA ALA A 313 2.01 10.49 22.21
C ALA A 313 3.21 10.69 23.17
N PHE A 314 3.81 9.60 23.64
CA PHE A 314 5.02 9.65 24.47
C PHE A 314 6.20 10.26 23.70
N ILE A 315 6.39 9.87 22.41
CA ILE A 315 7.41 10.48 21.53
C ILE A 315 7.15 11.97 21.36
N GLY A 316 5.91 12.41 21.23
CA GLY A 316 5.52 13.80 21.10
C GLY A 316 5.68 14.62 22.38
N ALA A 317 5.47 14.00 23.55
CA ALA A 317 5.49 14.69 24.85
C ALA A 317 6.90 14.91 25.42
N PHE A 318 7.81 13.94 25.24
CA PHE A 318 9.11 13.94 25.91
C PHE A 318 10.26 14.04 24.90
N HIS A 319 11.39 14.57 25.36
CA HIS A 319 12.67 14.48 24.65
C HIS A 319 13.24 13.08 24.84
N ILE A 320 13.47 12.37 23.75
CA ILE A 320 13.83 10.95 23.75
C ILE A 320 15.16 10.77 23.03
N ASN A 321 16.06 9.98 23.60
CA ASN A 321 17.31 9.63 22.93
C ASN A 321 17.08 8.70 21.73
N VAL A 322 18.03 8.67 20.82
CA VAL A 322 17.96 7.96 19.55
C VAL A 322 17.71 6.45 19.74
N ILE A 323 18.35 5.81 20.73
CA ILE A 323 18.19 4.36 20.96
C ILE A 323 16.75 4.04 21.34
N LEU A 324 16.17 4.83 22.25
CA LEU A 324 14.79 4.61 22.68
C LEU A 324 13.81 4.92 21.53
N LEU A 325 14.10 5.91 20.66
CA LEU A 325 13.31 6.16 19.44
C LEU A 325 13.28 4.92 18.53
N PHE A 326 14.41 4.24 18.29
CA PHE A 326 14.46 3.00 17.51
C PHE A 326 13.59 1.91 18.14
N ILE A 327 13.68 1.71 19.47
CA ILE A 327 12.90 0.70 20.18
C ILE A 327 11.40 0.99 20.10
N LEU A 328 11.00 2.23 20.38
CA LEU A 328 9.59 2.63 20.37
C LEU A 328 8.99 2.52 18.96
N MET A 329 9.75 2.94 17.94
CA MET A 329 9.29 2.84 16.55
C MET A 329 9.24 1.41 16.04
N ALA A 330 10.17 0.53 16.47
CA ALA A 330 10.08 -0.89 16.21
C ALA A 330 8.82 -1.51 16.84
N LEU A 331 8.55 -1.21 18.12
CA LEU A 331 7.37 -1.70 18.82
C LEU A 331 6.08 -1.19 18.16
N MET A 332 6.04 0.10 17.80
CA MET A 332 4.91 0.69 17.10
C MET A 332 4.68 0.05 15.73
N GLY A 333 5.76 -0.25 14.99
CA GLY A 333 5.69 -0.97 13.72
C GLY A 333 5.10 -2.37 13.89
N LEU A 334 5.57 -3.15 14.88
CA LEU A 334 5.01 -4.46 15.19
C LEU A 334 3.50 -4.39 15.47
N MET A 335 3.06 -3.42 16.27
CA MET A 335 1.64 -3.22 16.57
C MET A 335 0.85 -2.84 15.31
N HIS A 336 1.39 -1.93 14.49
CA HIS A 336 0.75 -1.52 13.23
C HIS A 336 0.57 -2.71 12.27
N GLY A 337 1.60 -3.54 12.10
CA GLY A 337 1.51 -4.73 11.25
C GLY A 337 0.54 -5.78 11.80
N ALA A 338 0.52 -5.99 13.12
CA ALA A 338 -0.34 -6.99 13.75
C ALA A 338 -1.85 -6.69 13.61
N ILE A 339 -2.22 -5.43 13.38
CA ILE A 339 -3.62 -5.05 13.10
C ILE A 339 -4.12 -5.63 11.78
N MET A 340 -3.27 -5.76 10.75
CA MET A 340 -3.69 -6.00 9.37
C MET A 340 -4.54 -7.27 9.19
N PRO A 341 -4.14 -8.47 9.67
CA PRO A 341 -4.98 -9.66 9.54
C PRO A 341 -6.29 -9.57 10.34
N SER A 342 -6.23 -9.01 11.56
CA SER A 342 -7.44 -8.82 12.38
C SER A 342 -8.43 -7.86 11.73
N ARG A 343 -7.95 -6.78 11.08
CA ARG A 343 -8.77 -5.86 10.29
C ARG A 343 -9.54 -6.59 9.19
N ASP A 344 -8.86 -7.46 8.44
CA ASP A 344 -9.49 -8.19 7.33
C ASP A 344 -10.54 -9.19 7.85
N MET A 345 -10.29 -9.80 9.01
CA MET A 345 -11.27 -10.65 9.70
C MET A 345 -12.50 -9.87 10.20
N ILE A 346 -12.32 -8.62 10.67
CA ILE A 346 -13.44 -7.74 11.05
C ILE A 346 -14.31 -7.44 9.83
N VAL A 347 -13.72 -7.06 8.69
CA VAL A 347 -14.48 -6.82 7.44
C VAL A 347 -15.22 -8.09 7.03
N ARG A 348 -14.56 -9.24 7.09
CA ARG A 348 -15.18 -10.52 6.75
C ARG A 348 -16.40 -10.82 7.61
N SER A 349 -16.33 -10.53 8.92
CA SER A 349 -17.42 -10.83 9.87
C SER A 349 -18.70 -10.03 9.64
N VAL A 350 -18.63 -8.88 8.96
CA VAL A 350 -19.78 -8.01 8.64
C VAL A 350 -20.22 -8.11 7.18
N THR A 351 -19.53 -8.91 6.38
CA THR A 351 -19.80 -9.06 4.95
C THR A 351 -20.68 -10.26 4.68
N PRO A 352 -21.88 -10.09 4.08
CA PRO A 352 -22.75 -11.19 3.69
C PRO A 352 -22.10 -12.09 2.63
N ASP A 353 -22.52 -13.36 2.59
CA ASP A 353 -22.08 -14.30 1.58
C ASP A 353 -22.39 -13.79 0.16
N GLY A 354 -21.41 -13.92 -0.74
CA GLY A 354 -21.51 -13.46 -2.12
C GLY A 354 -21.28 -11.96 -2.35
N ALA A 355 -21.09 -11.15 -1.28
CA ALA A 355 -20.82 -9.70 -1.39
C ALA A 355 -19.35 -9.33 -1.12
N PHE A 356 -18.47 -10.31 -0.88
CA PHE A 356 -17.10 -10.11 -0.39
C PHE A 356 -16.30 -9.14 -1.27
N GLY A 357 -16.28 -9.35 -2.58
CA GLY A 357 -15.54 -8.50 -3.52
C GLY A 357 -16.00 -7.05 -3.52
N LYS A 358 -17.33 -6.81 -3.48
CA LYS A 358 -17.91 -5.45 -3.45
C LYS A 358 -17.54 -4.73 -2.15
N VAL A 359 -17.67 -5.40 -1.01
CA VAL A 359 -17.41 -4.80 0.31
C VAL A 359 -15.93 -4.54 0.49
N PHE A 360 -15.05 -5.51 0.20
CA PHE A 360 -13.60 -5.28 0.28
C PHE A 360 -13.13 -4.18 -0.67
N GLY A 361 -13.59 -4.16 -1.92
CA GLY A 361 -13.30 -3.08 -2.86
C GLY A 361 -13.70 -1.71 -2.33
N PHE A 362 -14.88 -1.61 -1.71
CA PHE A 362 -15.36 -0.36 -1.14
C PHE A 362 -14.56 0.06 0.10
N VAL A 363 -14.35 -0.81 1.08
CA VAL A 363 -13.67 -0.44 2.33
C VAL A 363 -12.18 -0.13 2.11
N THR A 364 -11.53 -0.81 1.17
CA THR A 364 -10.12 -0.53 0.83
C THR A 364 -9.92 0.83 0.18
N SER A 365 -10.96 1.46 -0.40
CA SER A 365 -10.87 2.84 -0.87
C SER A 365 -10.55 3.84 0.26
N GLY A 366 -10.79 3.44 1.52
CA GLY A 366 -10.36 4.17 2.70
C GLY A 366 -8.84 4.46 2.72
N PHE A 367 -8.01 3.56 2.16
CA PHE A 367 -6.58 3.83 2.04
C PHE A 367 -6.28 5.04 1.17
N SER A 368 -6.98 5.20 0.05
CA SER A 368 -6.83 6.36 -0.83
C SER A 368 -7.27 7.64 -0.13
N ILE A 369 -8.36 7.59 0.66
CA ILE A 369 -8.83 8.75 1.44
C ILE A 369 -7.72 9.21 2.41
N GLY A 370 -7.14 8.31 3.19
CA GLY A 370 -6.04 8.63 4.09
C GLY A 370 -4.79 9.11 3.35
N GLY A 371 -4.45 8.48 2.22
CA GLY A 371 -3.30 8.85 1.39
C GLY A 371 -3.41 10.24 0.75
N ILE A 372 -4.62 10.72 0.47
CA ILE A 372 -4.87 12.06 -0.08
C ILE A 372 -4.86 13.11 1.05
N ILE A 373 -5.50 12.82 2.18
CA ILE A 373 -5.72 13.81 3.24
C ILE A 373 -4.49 13.95 4.16
N ALA A 374 -3.86 12.85 4.54
CA ALA A 374 -2.80 12.86 5.55
C ALA A 374 -1.61 13.76 5.19
N PRO A 375 -1.01 13.68 3.99
CA PRO A 375 0.22 14.41 3.75
C PRO A 375 0.03 15.94 3.80
N PRO A 376 -0.95 16.57 3.13
CA PRO A 376 -1.13 18.01 3.25
C PRO A 376 -1.58 18.43 4.65
N PHE A 377 -2.39 17.62 5.35
CA PHE A 377 -2.85 17.91 6.70
C PHE A 377 -1.68 17.94 7.70
N PHE A 378 -0.82 16.92 7.72
CA PHE A 378 0.32 16.88 8.62
C PHE A 378 1.43 17.87 8.21
N GLY A 379 1.56 18.15 6.90
CA GLY A 379 2.41 19.23 6.40
C GLY A 379 1.98 20.59 6.95
N TRP A 380 0.68 20.87 6.93
CA TRP A 380 0.10 22.08 7.50
C TRP A 380 0.36 22.21 9.01
N ILE A 381 0.21 21.10 9.76
CA ILE A 381 0.55 21.10 11.19
C ILE A 381 2.01 21.50 11.41
N LEU A 382 2.94 20.97 10.63
CA LEU A 382 4.36 21.29 10.78
C LEU A 382 4.74 22.70 10.30
N ASP A 383 3.93 23.31 9.43
CA ASP A 383 4.13 24.69 9.00
C ASP A 383 3.61 25.71 10.03
N GLN A 384 2.54 25.38 10.76
CA GLN A 384 1.82 26.32 11.63
C GLN A 384 2.06 26.11 13.13
N SER A 385 2.60 24.96 13.53
CA SER A 385 2.55 24.53 14.92
C SER A 385 3.87 23.88 15.37
N GLU A 386 3.97 23.65 16.69
CA GLU A 386 5.05 22.84 17.26
C GLU A 386 5.05 21.41 16.71
N PRO A 387 6.23 20.82 16.44
CA PRO A 387 6.35 19.46 15.89
C PRO A 387 5.63 18.39 16.71
N SER A 388 5.46 18.62 18.02
CA SER A 388 4.74 17.74 18.94
C SER A 388 3.30 17.50 18.52
N TYR A 389 2.65 18.46 17.86
CA TYR A 389 1.25 18.32 17.43
C TYR A 389 1.07 17.28 16.31
N LEU A 390 2.10 17.01 15.50
CA LEU A 390 2.07 15.89 14.56
C LEU A 390 1.88 14.57 15.33
N PHE A 391 2.66 14.32 16.36
CA PHE A 391 2.60 13.10 17.15
C PHE A 391 1.26 12.98 17.89
N PHE A 392 0.77 14.07 18.48
CA PHE A 392 -0.54 14.08 19.15
C PHE A 392 -1.70 13.93 18.19
N GLY A 393 -1.62 14.51 16.98
CA GLY A 393 -2.59 14.32 15.91
C GLY A 393 -2.69 12.85 15.48
N ILE A 394 -1.56 12.18 15.29
CA ILE A 394 -1.52 10.74 14.98
C ILE A 394 -2.09 9.94 16.14
N ALA A 395 -1.73 10.26 17.40
CA ALA A 395 -2.29 9.58 18.58
C ALA A 395 -3.81 9.70 18.64
N ALA A 396 -4.35 10.90 18.41
CA ALA A 396 -5.80 11.14 18.36
C ALA A 396 -6.48 10.31 17.25
N ILE A 397 -5.89 10.25 16.06
CA ILE A 397 -6.40 9.43 14.95
C ILE A 397 -6.41 7.95 15.33
N MET A 398 -5.35 7.43 15.97
CA MET A 398 -5.31 6.05 16.43
C MET A 398 -6.38 5.75 17.49
N LEU A 399 -6.64 6.68 18.42
CA LEU A 399 -7.73 6.55 19.39
C LEU A 399 -9.11 6.60 18.70
N CYS A 400 -9.30 7.49 17.73
CA CYS A 400 -10.51 7.53 16.92
C CYS A 400 -10.72 6.21 16.14
N SER A 401 -9.63 5.58 15.64
CA SER A 401 -9.70 4.29 14.96
C SER A 401 -10.26 3.19 15.89
N MET A 402 -9.99 3.25 17.19
CA MET A 402 -10.57 2.32 18.18
C MET A 402 -12.11 2.35 18.17
N THR A 403 -12.74 3.52 18.01
CA THR A 403 -14.21 3.62 18.05
C THR A 403 -14.84 2.88 16.88
N THR A 404 -14.21 2.87 15.70
CA THR A 404 -14.72 2.16 14.52
C THR A 404 -14.71 0.64 14.69
N VAL A 405 -13.82 0.12 15.54
CA VAL A 405 -13.70 -1.32 15.80
C VAL A 405 -14.81 -1.83 16.73
N PHE A 406 -15.20 -1.04 17.74
CA PHE A 406 -16.20 -1.46 18.73
C PHE A 406 -17.64 -1.25 18.28
N THR A 407 -17.88 -0.35 17.34
CA THR A 407 -19.21 -0.06 16.80
C THR A 407 -19.65 -1.02 15.70
N SER A 408 -18.78 -1.92 15.23
CA SER A 408 -19.18 -2.98 14.30
C SER A 408 -20.06 -4.01 15.02
N PRO A 409 -21.36 -4.14 14.66
CA PRO A 409 -22.24 -5.11 15.30
C PRO A 409 -21.73 -6.53 15.02
N ARG A 410 -21.60 -7.32 16.08
CA ARG A 410 -21.36 -8.74 15.94
C ARG A 410 -22.53 -9.37 15.24
N HIS A 411 -22.35 -9.96 14.06
CA HIS A 411 -23.32 -10.92 13.55
C HIS A 411 -23.37 -12.05 14.59
N ARG A 412 -24.49 -12.16 15.32
CA ARG A 412 -24.74 -13.35 16.13
C ARG A 412 -24.83 -14.51 15.15
N ALA A 413 -23.82 -15.36 15.14
CA ALA A 413 -23.98 -16.70 14.61
C ALA A 413 -25.10 -17.36 15.46
N ASN A 414 -26.28 -17.51 14.87
CA ASN A 414 -27.30 -18.43 15.37
C ASN A 414 -26.93 -19.84 14.99
#